data_af51483ab8f5bb0304ef3e915e0d2468
#
_entry.id   af51483ab8f5bb0304ef3e915e0d2468
#
_cell.length_a   1.000
_cell.length_b   1.000
_cell.length_c   1.000
_cell.angle_alpha   90.00
_cell.angle_beta   90.00
_cell.angle_gamma   90.00
#
_symmetry.space_group_name_H-M   'P 1'
#
loop_
_entity.id
_entity.type
_entity.pdbx_description
1 polymer ?
#
loop_
_entity_poly.entity_id
_entity_poly.type
_entity_poly.pdbx_seq_one_letter_code
_entity_poly.pdbx_strand_id
1 'polypeptide(L)'
;MGFAVERFDHIVLNCHDVEATASWYERVLGMTRQTFGPSNRTALSFGNQKINLRPVGALGDDPDWVTGSVEAAGSEDLCFITQATPEEVRAHLTGCGVDVIWGPVTKIGALGPMTSHYCRDLDGNLIEIAVY
;
A
#
# COMPACT_ATOMS: atom_id res chain seq x y z
N MET A 1 -18.47 -5.34 -28.63
CA MET A 1 -17.45 -4.31 -28.37
C MET A 1 -17.51 -3.96 -26.93
N GLY A 2 -16.42 -3.94 -26.29
CA GLY A 2 -16.30 -3.56 -24.90
C GLY A 2 -15.32 -2.40 -24.77
N PHE A 3 -14.73 -2.31 -23.62
CA PHE A 3 -13.66 -1.38 -23.32
C PHE A 3 -12.52 -2.14 -22.64
N ALA A 4 -11.36 -1.51 -22.55
CA ALA A 4 -10.25 -2.00 -21.77
C ALA A 4 -9.92 -0.99 -20.67
N VAL A 5 -9.53 -1.47 -19.51
CA VAL A 5 -9.03 -0.60 -18.47
C VAL A 5 -7.59 -0.19 -18.79
N GLU A 6 -7.21 1.02 -18.41
CA GLU A 6 -5.88 1.58 -18.69
C GLU A 6 -4.90 1.31 -17.55
N ARG A 7 -5.31 1.58 -16.32
CA ARG A 7 -4.43 1.51 -15.13
C ARG A 7 -5.27 1.50 -13.86
N PHE A 8 -4.63 1.27 -12.74
CA PHE A 8 -5.23 1.58 -11.45
C PHE A 8 -5.27 3.09 -11.24
N ASP A 9 -6.32 3.58 -10.62
CA ASP A 9 -6.41 4.93 -10.07
C ASP A 9 -6.07 4.89 -8.58
N HIS A 10 -6.82 4.11 -7.84
CA HIS A 10 -6.60 3.89 -6.42
C HIS A 10 -7.09 2.51 -6.01
N ILE A 11 -6.64 2.07 -4.86
CA ILE A 11 -7.20 0.93 -4.15
C ILE A 11 -7.69 1.41 -2.79
N VAL A 12 -8.53 0.62 -2.14
CA VAL A 12 -8.98 0.85 -0.77
C VAL A 12 -8.34 -0.21 0.12
N LEU A 13 -7.66 0.25 1.16
CA LEU A 13 -7.02 -0.59 2.15
C LEU A 13 -7.82 -0.50 3.45
N ASN A 14 -8.41 -1.62 3.86
CA ASN A 14 -9.04 -1.72 5.15
C ASN A 14 -7.97 -1.85 6.23
N CYS A 15 -8.08 -1.08 7.30
CA CYS A 15 -7.09 -1.07 8.38
C CYS A 15 -7.79 -0.92 9.74
N HIS A 16 -7.10 -1.32 10.81
CA HIS A 16 -7.63 -1.19 12.16
C HIS A 16 -7.49 0.24 12.69
N ASP A 17 -6.38 0.90 12.36
CA ASP A 17 -6.07 2.25 12.84
C ASP A 17 -5.59 3.12 11.67
N VAL A 18 -6.45 4.01 11.19
CA VAL A 18 -6.16 4.88 10.04
C VAL A 18 -4.94 5.77 10.31
N GLU A 19 -4.86 6.37 11.50
CA GLU A 19 -3.77 7.29 11.84
C GLU A 19 -2.43 6.59 11.90
N ALA A 20 -2.36 5.45 12.58
CA ALA A 20 -1.13 4.67 12.69
C ALA A 20 -0.70 4.13 11.31
N THR A 21 -1.66 3.66 10.51
CA THR A 21 -1.39 3.16 9.16
C THR A 21 -0.85 4.27 8.26
N ALA A 22 -1.49 5.45 8.27
CA ALA A 22 -1.02 6.58 7.47
C ALA A 22 0.41 6.97 7.86
N SER A 23 0.70 7.07 9.14
CA SER A 23 2.05 7.42 9.61
C SER A 23 3.10 6.38 9.20
N TRP A 24 2.75 5.10 9.22
CA TRP A 24 3.66 4.03 8.78
C TRP A 24 3.99 4.16 7.29
N TYR A 25 2.97 4.34 6.45
CA TYR A 25 3.17 4.46 4.99
C TYR A 25 3.94 5.73 4.61
N GLU A 26 3.70 6.85 5.32
CA GLU A 26 4.50 8.06 5.13
C GLU A 26 5.98 7.82 5.47
N ARG A 27 6.23 7.21 6.61
CA ARG A 27 7.59 6.98 7.12
C ARG A 27 8.34 5.91 6.34
N VAL A 28 7.68 4.78 6.06
CA VAL A 28 8.35 3.62 5.47
C VAL A 28 8.37 3.69 3.95
N LEU A 29 7.26 4.09 3.32
CA LEU A 29 7.14 4.08 1.86
C LEU A 29 7.19 5.47 1.22
N GLY A 30 7.37 6.53 2.01
CA GLY A 30 7.52 7.87 1.48
C GLY A 30 6.27 8.44 0.81
N MET A 31 5.10 7.90 1.13
CA MET A 31 3.84 8.40 0.59
C MET A 31 3.44 9.73 1.23
N THR A 32 2.58 10.47 0.56
CA THR A 32 2.06 11.74 1.07
C THR A 32 0.62 11.56 1.52
N ARG A 33 0.36 11.87 2.78
CA ARG A 33 -0.98 11.85 3.35
C ARG A 33 -1.80 13.02 2.84
N GLN A 34 -3.08 12.74 2.52
CA GLN A 34 -4.05 13.75 2.16
C GLN A 34 -5.44 13.37 2.67
N THR A 35 -6.31 14.36 2.80
CA THR A 35 -7.74 14.14 3.04
C THR A 35 -8.51 14.47 1.78
N PHE A 36 -9.64 13.81 1.58
CA PHE A 36 -10.46 14.03 0.40
C PHE A 36 -11.94 13.81 0.71
N GLY A 37 -12.79 14.42 -0.15
CA GLY A 37 -14.23 14.28 -0.08
C GLY A 37 -14.87 15.02 1.09
N PRO A 38 -16.22 15.04 1.14
CA PRO A 38 -16.95 15.79 2.17
C PRO A 38 -16.81 15.19 3.57
N SER A 39 -16.45 13.90 3.68
CA SER A 39 -16.26 13.22 4.95
C SER A 39 -14.80 13.23 5.43
N ASN A 40 -13.91 13.97 4.77
CA ASN A 40 -12.49 14.07 5.11
C ASN A 40 -11.81 12.71 5.27
N ARG A 41 -12.03 11.82 4.31
CA ARG A 41 -11.39 10.50 4.31
C ARG A 41 -9.90 10.64 4.05
N THR A 42 -9.12 9.73 4.60
CA THR A 42 -7.65 9.74 4.50
C THR A 42 -7.19 8.93 3.30
N ALA A 43 -6.25 9.49 2.54
CA ALA A 43 -5.56 8.80 1.47
C ALA A 43 -4.05 9.00 1.57
N LEU A 44 -3.33 8.11 0.89
CA LEU A 44 -1.87 8.14 0.77
C LEU A 44 -1.54 8.22 -0.71
N SER A 45 -0.94 9.32 -1.14
CA SER A 45 -0.58 9.56 -2.54
C SER A 45 0.86 9.12 -2.83
N PHE A 46 1.06 8.55 -4.00
CA PHE A 46 2.38 8.20 -4.52
C PHE A 46 2.30 8.14 -6.05
N GLY A 47 3.31 8.67 -6.73
CA GLY A 47 3.25 8.80 -8.18
C GLY A 47 1.96 9.52 -8.60
N ASN A 48 1.20 8.92 -9.50
CA ASN A 48 -0.12 9.41 -9.92
C ASN A 48 -1.27 8.55 -9.38
N GLN A 49 -1.04 7.79 -8.32
CA GLN A 49 -1.97 6.85 -7.71
C GLN A 49 -2.15 7.16 -6.23
N LYS A 50 -3.07 6.50 -5.59
CA LYS A 50 -3.26 6.61 -4.14
C LYS A 50 -3.85 5.35 -3.54
N ILE A 51 -3.71 5.23 -2.23
CA ILE A 51 -4.41 4.26 -1.40
C ILE A 51 -5.37 5.03 -0.50
N ASN A 52 -6.65 4.72 -0.60
CA ASN A 52 -7.64 5.24 0.35
C ASN A 52 -7.65 4.34 1.58
N LEU A 53 -7.53 4.92 2.75
CA LEU A 53 -7.59 4.17 4.01
C LEU A 53 -9.03 4.12 4.51
N ARG A 54 -9.48 2.91 4.86
CA ARG A 54 -10.83 2.67 5.36
C ARG A 54 -10.75 1.90 6.68
N PRO A 55 -11.29 2.45 7.78
CA PRO A 55 -11.28 1.70 9.03
C PRO A 55 -12.24 0.51 8.93
N VAL A 56 -11.83 -0.63 9.48
CA VAL A 56 -12.70 -1.80 9.60
C VAL A 56 -13.95 -1.39 10.41
N GLY A 57 -15.13 -1.76 9.92
CA GLY A 57 -16.40 -1.40 10.53
C GLY A 57 -17.01 -0.08 10.07
N ALA A 58 -16.36 0.63 9.14
CA ALA A 58 -16.82 1.94 8.69
C ALA A 58 -18.24 1.97 8.13
N LEU A 59 -18.73 0.85 7.55
CA LEU A 59 -20.08 0.77 7.01
C LEU A 59 -21.15 0.95 8.10
N GLY A 60 -20.85 0.56 9.34
CA GLY A 60 -21.74 0.77 10.48
C GLY A 60 -21.95 2.24 10.83
N ASP A 61 -20.96 3.08 10.54
CA ASP A 61 -20.99 4.52 10.81
C ASP A 61 -21.41 5.33 9.58
N ASP A 62 -21.11 4.83 8.39
CA ASP A 62 -21.40 5.51 7.12
C ASP A 62 -21.89 4.46 6.10
N PRO A 63 -23.22 4.41 5.84
CA PRO A 63 -23.80 3.40 4.95
C PRO A 63 -23.34 3.52 3.48
N ASP A 64 -22.77 4.66 3.09
CA ASP A 64 -22.21 4.85 1.75
C ASP A 64 -20.77 4.35 1.64
N TRP A 65 -20.17 3.92 2.74
CA TRP A 65 -18.77 3.47 2.74
C TRP A 65 -18.65 1.97 2.46
N VAL A 66 -19.15 1.57 1.31
CA VAL A 66 -19.05 0.19 0.84
C VAL A 66 -17.61 -0.19 0.51
N THR A 67 -17.33 -1.48 0.57
CA THR A 67 -16.01 -2.04 0.24
C THR A 67 -16.19 -3.44 -0.36
N GLY A 68 -15.11 -4.18 -0.54
CA GLY A 68 -15.17 -5.57 -0.99
C GLY A 68 -16.04 -6.43 -0.05
N SER A 69 -16.52 -7.55 -0.54
CA SER A 69 -17.43 -8.43 0.21
C SER A 69 -16.80 -9.02 1.48
N VAL A 70 -15.48 -9.08 1.55
CA VAL A 70 -14.73 -9.49 2.76
C VAL A 70 -14.04 -8.25 3.33
N GLU A 71 -14.59 -7.72 4.40
CA GLU A 71 -14.04 -6.57 5.09
C GLU A 71 -13.07 -7.04 6.16
N ALA A 72 -11.79 -7.09 5.79
CA ALA A 72 -10.74 -7.54 6.70
C ALA A 72 -9.48 -6.70 6.50
N ALA A 73 -8.79 -6.37 7.59
CA ALA A 73 -7.46 -5.81 7.54
C ALA A 73 -6.44 -6.94 7.48
N GLY A 74 -5.32 -6.72 6.76
CA GLY A 74 -4.21 -7.65 6.74
C GLY A 74 -4.26 -8.74 5.67
N SER A 75 -5.19 -8.67 4.73
CA SER A 75 -5.34 -9.67 3.66
C SER A 75 -4.72 -9.24 2.33
N GLU A 76 -4.18 -8.03 2.24
CA GLU A 76 -3.64 -7.51 1.00
C GLU A 76 -2.21 -7.96 0.74
N ASP A 77 -1.88 -8.03 -0.55
CA ASP A 77 -0.57 -8.38 -1.07
C ASP A 77 -0.25 -7.38 -2.18
N LEU A 78 0.60 -6.40 -1.88
CA LEU A 78 0.82 -5.24 -2.72
C LEU A 78 2.28 -5.12 -3.13
N CYS A 79 2.52 -4.82 -4.41
CA CYS A 79 3.86 -4.54 -4.92
C CYS A 79 3.97 -3.09 -5.35
N PHE A 80 4.97 -2.40 -4.82
CA PHE A 80 5.31 -1.02 -5.15
C PHE A 80 6.64 -0.95 -5.86
N ILE A 81 6.75 -0.10 -6.87
CA ILE A 81 7.98 0.14 -7.62
C ILE A 81 8.63 1.41 -7.09
N THR A 82 9.95 1.37 -6.94
CA THR A 82 10.76 2.53 -6.59
C THR A 82 11.93 2.69 -7.55
N GLN A 83 12.47 3.91 -7.63
CA GLN A 83 13.69 4.22 -8.39
C GLN A 83 14.96 4.08 -7.55
N ALA A 84 14.83 3.79 -6.27
CA ALA A 84 15.96 3.51 -5.40
C ALA A 84 16.65 2.20 -5.81
N THR A 85 17.90 2.00 -5.40
CA THR A 85 18.56 0.71 -5.61
C THR A 85 18.04 -0.33 -4.62
N PRO A 86 18.17 -1.63 -4.92
CA PRO A 86 17.80 -2.68 -3.95
C PRO A 86 18.50 -2.53 -2.60
N GLU A 87 19.77 -2.12 -2.61
CA GLU A 87 20.56 -1.90 -1.39
C GLU A 87 20.02 -0.74 -0.57
N GLU A 88 19.60 0.35 -1.23
CA GLU A 88 18.97 1.49 -0.58
C GLU A 88 17.62 1.11 0.03
N VAL A 89 16.82 0.30 -0.66
CA VAL A 89 15.56 -0.22 -0.15
C VAL A 89 15.78 -0.98 1.16
N ARG A 90 16.71 -1.93 1.13
CA ARG A 90 17.02 -2.72 2.33
C ARG A 90 17.50 -1.87 3.48
N ALA A 91 18.42 -0.95 3.21
CA ALA A 91 18.97 -0.05 4.24
C ALA A 91 17.87 0.83 4.85
N HIS A 92 16.97 1.33 4.03
CA HIS A 92 15.86 2.15 4.49
C HIS A 92 14.88 1.36 5.38
N LEU A 93 14.49 0.16 4.98
CA LEU A 93 13.60 -0.69 5.79
C LEU A 93 14.23 -0.99 7.15
N THR A 94 15.50 -1.37 7.15
CA THR A 94 16.25 -1.63 8.38
C THR A 94 16.33 -0.37 9.26
N GLY A 95 16.61 0.78 8.65
CA GLY A 95 16.65 2.06 9.34
C GLY A 95 15.32 2.49 9.95
N CYS A 96 14.21 2.06 9.35
CA CYS A 96 12.86 2.29 9.89
C CYS A 96 12.44 1.27 10.96
N GLY A 97 13.28 0.29 11.25
CA GLY A 97 12.96 -0.78 12.19
C GLY A 97 11.97 -1.79 11.61
N VAL A 98 11.89 -1.90 10.29
CA VAL A 98 10.99 -2.83 9.60
C VAL A 98 11.77 -4.08 9.21
N ASP A 99 11.25 -5.25 9.62
CA ASP A 99 11.87 -6.52 9.28
C ASP A 99 11.69 -6.85 7.80
N VAL A 100 12.79 -7.14 7.12
CA VAL A 100 12.78 -7.70 5.78
C VAL A 100 12.54 -9.20 5.92
N ILE A 101 11.34 -9.65 5.61
CA ILE A 101 10.97 -11.06 5.79
C ILE A 101 11.45 -11.95 4.63
N TRP A 102 11.73 -11.35 3.48
CA TRP A 102 12.25 -12.07 2.32
C TRP A 102 12.90 -11.07 1.35
N GLY A 103 14.04 -11.45 0.79
CA GLY A 103 14.77 -10.67 -0.22
C GLY A 103 16.19 -10.32 0.20
N PRO A 104 17.01 -9.83 -0.75
CA PRO A 104 16.65 -9.56 -2.14
C PRO A 104 16.35 -10.86 -2.91
N VAL A 105 15.33 -10.81 -3.75
CA VAL A 105 14.91 -11.94 -4.58
C VAL A 105 14.44 -11.44 -5.94
N THR A 106 14.68 -12.22 -6.99
CA THR A 106 14.18 -11.90 -8.32
C THR A 106 12.73 -12.34 -8.45
N LYS A 107 11.88 -11.41 -8.86
CA LYS A 107 10.46 -11.67 -9.17
C LYS A 107 10.16 -11.17 -10.57
N ILE A 108 9.09 -11.67 -11.15
CA ILE A 108 8.63 -11.23 -12.46
C ILE A 108 7.46 -10.29 -12.27
N GLY A 109 7.69 -9.03 -12.59
CA GLY A 109 6.65 -7.99 -12.53
C GLY A 109 5.91 -7.85 -13.86
N ALA A 110 5.03 -6.85 -13.91
CA ALA A 110 4.25 -6.58 -15.12
C ALA A 110 5.12 -6.22 -16.34
N LEU A 111 6.29 -5.65 -16.10
CA LEU A 111 7.21 -5.19 -17.16
C LEU A 111 8.48 -6.03 -17.28
N GLY A 112 8.59 -7.13 -16.56
CA GLY A 112 9.74 -8.02 -16.62
C GLY A 112 10.36 -8.30 -15.24
N PRO A 113 11.61 -8.82 -15.23
CA PRO A 113 12.30 -9.14 -13.99
C PRO A 113 12.56 -7.90 -13.12
N MET A 114 12.42 -8.05 -11.82
CA MET A 114 12.70 -7.03 -10.83
C MET A 114 13.35 -7.67 -9.59
N THR A 115 14.04 -6.84 -8.81
CA THR A 115 14.61 -7.26 -7.53
C THR A 115 13.71 -6.75 -6.42
N SER A 116 13.26 -7.66 -5.55
CA SER A 116 12.23 -7.38 -4.55
C SER A 116 12.69 -7.65 -3.13
N HIS A 117 12.19 -6.83 -2.21
CA HIS A 117 12.23 -7.04 -0.77
C HIS A 117 10.81 -7.04 -0.22
N TYR A 118 10.54 -7.91 0.73
CA TYR A 118 9.22 -8.08 1.33
C TYR A 118 9.23 -7.69 2.79
N CYS A 119 8.19 -7.01 3.21
CA CYS A 119 7.94 -6.70 4.62
C CYS A 119 6.43 -6.77 4.89
N ARG A 120 6.02 -6.49 6.11
CA ARG A 120 4.62 -6.39 6.47
C ARG A 120 4.31 -5.02 7.03
N ASP A 121 3.12 -4.50 6.73
CA ASP A 121 2.64 -3.29 7.38
C ASP A 121 2.06 -3.59 8.77
N LEU A 122 1.45 -2.59 9.41
CA LEU A 122 0.95 -2.74 10.78
C LEU A 122 -0.18 -3.75 10.92
N ASP A 123 -0.97 -3.97 9.88
CA ASP A 123 -2.07 -4.92 9.88
C ASP A 123 -1.66 -6.31 9.39
N GLY A 124 -0.41 -6.47 8.95
CA GLY A 124 0.10 -7.73 8.43
C GLY A 124 -0.05 -7.90 6.92
N ASN A 125 -0.45 -6.86 6.19
CA ASN A 125 -0.47 -6.90 4.73
C ASN A 125 0.95 -7.17 4.21
N LEU A 126 1.07 -8.01 3.19
CA LEU A 126 2.34 -8.26 2.54
C LEU A 126 2.68 -7.10 1.61
N ILE A 127 3.84 -6.50 1.84
CA ILE A 127 4.33 -5.38 1.06
C ILE A 127 5.61 -5.81 0.34
N GLU A 128 5.57 -5.76 -0.97
CA GLU A 128 6.72 -5.98 -1.84
C GLU A 128 7.21 -4.64 -2.36
N ILE A 129 8.49 -4.36 -2.22
CA ILE A 129 9.13 -3.16 -2.76
C ILE A 129 10.12 -3.62 -3.79
N ALA A 130 9.89 -3.24 -5.04
CA ALA A 130 10.59 -3.80 -6.18
C ALA A 130 11.28 -2.72 -7.02
N VAL A 131 12.39 -3.12 -7.62
CA VAL A 131 13.20 -2.29 -8.52
C VAL A 131 13.39 -3.05 -9.82
N TYR A 132 12.99 -2.43 -10.91
CA TYR A 132 13.27 -2.93 -12.26
C TYR A 132 14.73 -2.84 -12.66
#